data_aab4ce50e7456a97e69ef5578cccc200
#
_entry.id   aab4ce50e7456a97e69ef5578cccc200
#
_cell.length_a   1.000
_cell.length_b   1.000
_cell.length_c   1.000
_cell.angle_alpha   90.00
_cell.angle_beta   90.00
_cell.angle_gamma   90.00
#
_symmetry.space_group_name_H-M   'P 1'
#
loop_
_entity.id
_entity.type
_entity.pdbx_description
1 polymer ?
#
loop_
_entity_poly.entity_id
_entity_poly.type
_entity_poly.pdbx_seq_one_letter_code
_entity_poly.pdbx_strand_id
1 'polypeptide(L)'
;EGIGTTFVIRVPFKIDLDVDIREEQADVSEKSIKGLHILLAEDNELNMEIAEFVLQNEGAEVSKAWNGEETVELFRKSESGEFDAILMDIMMPVMNGYEATKMIRSLDREDAKVIPIIAMTANAFTEDRLRAKEAGMNEHIAKPFDVKLLVKIIHKLVH
;
A
#
# COMPACT_ATOMS: atom_id res chain seq x y z
N GLU A 1 -9.08 6.71 47.60
CA GLU A 1 -9.42 5.92 46.40
C GLU A 1 -10.11 6.83 45.41
N GLY A 2 -9.58 6.92 44.16
CA GLY A 2 -10.19 7.69 43.09
C GLY A 2 -9.42 8.88 42.53
N ILE A 3 -8.13 9.01 42.84
CA ILE A 3 -7.28 10.03 42.20
C ILE A 3 -6.53 9.35 41.04
N GLY A 4 -6.93 9.68 39.80
CA GLY A 4 -6.26 9.21 38.59
C GLY A 4 -4.83 9.72 38.47
N THR A 5 -4.04 9.12 37.59
CA THR A 5 -2.68 9.54 37.27
C THR A 5 -2.69 10.44 36.03
N THR A 6 -2.05 11.62 36.14
CA THR A 6 -1.85 12.52 35.01
C THR A 6 -0.39 12.48 34.59
N PHE A 7 -0.14 12.12 33.32
CA PHE A 7 1.17 12.22 32.69
C PHE A 7 1.26 13.52 31.90
N VAL A 8 2.28 14.34 32.15
CA VAL A 8 2.56 15.53 31.36
C VAL A 8 3.87 15.33 30.63
N ILE A 9 3.80 15.27 29.32
CA ILE A 9 4.99 15.17 28.45
C ILE A 9 5.23 16.53 27.82
N ARG A 10 6.40 17.12 28.07
CA ARG A 10 6.85 18.37 27.43
C ARG A 10 7.96 18.03 26.46
N VAL A 11 7.70 18.23 25.17
CA VAL A 11 8.70 18.04 24.12
C VAL A 11 9.08 19.40 23.56
N PRO A 12 10.35 19.86 23.71
CA PRO A 12 10.80 21.11 23.12
C PRO A 12 11.03 20.90 21.62
N PHE A 13 10.35 21.69 20.78
CA PHE A 13 10.59 21.75 19.34
C PHE A 13 11.28 23.09 19.01
N LYS A 14 12.29 23.04 18.15
CA LYS A 14 12.76 24.24 17.47
C LYS A 14 11.79 24.54 16.32
N ILE A 15 11.19 25.71 16.36
CA ILE A 15 10.41 26.21 15.21
C ILE A 15 11.45 26.80 14.25
N ASP A 16 11.61 26.16 13.10
CA ASP A 16 12.37 26.74 12.01
C ASP A 16 11.45 27.72 11.28
N LEU A 17 11.68 29.00 11.47
CA LEU A 17 10.88 30.08 10.88
C LEU A 17 11.31 30.39 9.42
N ASP A 18 12.41 29.79 8.97
CA ASP A 18 12.96 29.98 7.62
C ASP A 18 12.60 28.80 6.68
N VAL A 19 11.73 27.88 7.12
CA VAL A 19 11.13 26.96 6.18
C VAL A 19 10.22 27.78 5.28
N ASP A 20 10.77 28.23 4.17
CA ASP A 20 10.00 28.54 2.98
C ASP A 20 9.14 27.28 2.73
N ILE A 21 7.91 27.31 3.21
CA ILE A 21 6.87 26.39 2.74
C ILE A 21 6.64 26.84 1.29
N ARG A 22 7.61 26.53 0.45
CA ARG A 22 7.29 26.24 -0.93
C ARG A 22 6.42 25.00 -0.81
N GLU A 23 5.12 25.23 -0.61
CA GLU A 23 4.16 24.33 -1.18
C GLU A 23 4.76 24.00 -2.53
N GLU A 24 5.24 22.78 -2.70
CA GLU A 24 5.35 22.19 -4.01
C GLU A 24 3.92 22.14 -4.54
N GLN A 25 3.40 23.30 -4.92
CA GLN A 25 2.36 23.48 -5.93
C GLN A 25 2.97 23.10 -7.28
N ALA A 26 3.80 22.06 -7.26
CA ALA A 26 4.25 21.40 -8.45
C ALA A 26 3.14 20.42 -8.79
N ASP A 27 2.23 20.92 -9.62
CA ASP A 27 1.42 20.12 -10.51
C ASP A 27 0.53 19.07 -9.82
N VAL A 28 -0.48 19.57 -9.07
CA VAL A 28 -1.62 18.75 -8.62
C VAL A 28 -2.60 18.49 -9.79
N SER A 29 -2.20 18.84 -11.03
CA SER A 29 -2.93 18.49 -12.21
C SER A 29 -2.72 17.00 -12.50
N GLU A 30 -3.72 16.20 -12.11
CA GLU A 30 -4.08 14.93 -12.73
C GLU A 30 -3.30 13.65 -12.33
N LYS A 31 -2.76 13.56 -11.13
CA LYS A 31 -2.39 12.24 -10.59
C LYS A 31 -3.65 11.58 -10.08
N SER A 32 -4.32 10.82 -10.93
CA SER A 32 -5.57 10.13 -10.63
C SER A 32 -5.36 8.64 -10.74
N ILE A 33 -6.00 7.89 -9.86
CA ILE A 33 -6.12 6.42 -9.96
C ILE A 33 -7.53 6.01 -10.40
N LYS A 34 -8.29 6.98 -10.93
CA LYS A 34 -9.66 6.77 -11.39
C LYS A 34 -9.73 5.73 -12.50
N GLY A 35 -10.56 4.72 -12.28
CA GLY A 35 -10.78 3.64 -13.24
C GLY A 35 -9.71 2.55 -13.19
N LEU A 36 -8.69 2.67 -12.33
CA LEU A 36 -7.75 1.57 -12.09
C LEU A 36 -8.42 0.47 -11.26
N HIS A 37 -8.12 -0.78 -11.56
CA HIS A 37 -8.57 -1.94 -10.81
C HIS A 37 -7.45 -2.45 -9.91
N ILE A 38 -7.63 -2.30 -8.60
CA ILE A 38 -6.62 -2.61 -7.57
C ILE A 38 -7.00 -3.91 -6.87
N LEU A 39 -6.08 -4.86 -6.81
CA LEU A 39 -6.20 -6.04 -5.95
C LEU A 39 -5.63 -5.69 -4.56
N LEU A 40 -6.49 -5.65 -3.56
CA LEU A 40 -6.15 -5.28 -2.18
C LEU A 40 -6.09 -6.53 -1.30
N ALA A 41 -4.92 -6.81 -0.74
CA ALA A 41 -4.66 -7.93 0.18
C ALA A 41 -4.42 -7.40 1.60
N GLU A 42 -5.30 -7.76 2.52
CA GLU A 42 -5.30 -7.32 3.93
C GLU A 42 -6.10 -8.32 4.76
N ASP A 43 -5.58 -8.77 5.90
CA ASP A 43 -6.25 -9.76 6.75
C ASP A 43 -7.13 -9.13 7.84
N ASN A 44 -6.93 -7.86 8.15
CA ASN A 44 -7.70 -7.12 9.14
C ASN A 44 -8.89 -6.41 8.48
N GLU A 45 -10.12 -6.76 8.90
CA GLU A 45 -11.36 -6.23 8.35
C GLU A 45 -11.43 -4.70 8.39
N LEU A 46 -11.04 -4.07 9.51
CA LEU A 46 -11.06 -2.62 9.64
C LEU A 46 -10.06 -1.94 8.69
N ASN A 47 -8.85 -2.50 8.57
CA ASN A 47 -7.84 -1.98 7.64
C ASN A 47 -8.30 -2.14 6.19
N MET A 48 -8.92 -3.29 5.86
CA MET A 48 -9.50 -3.56 4.55
C MET A 48 -10.56 -2.53 4.19
N GLU A 49 -11.51 -2.26 5.08
CA GLU A 49 -12.57 -1.27 4.87
C GLU A 49 -12.00 0.15 4.68
N ILE A 50 -11.02 0.53 5.50
CA ILE A 50 -10.38 1.85 5.38
C ILE A 50 -9.66 1.99 4.04
N ALA A 51 -8.87 0.97 3.65
CA ALA A 51 -8.13 1.00 2.40
C ALA A 51 -9.06 0.99 1.18
N GLU A 52 -10.09 0.14 1.20
CA GLU A 52 -11.12 0.08 0.16
C GLU A 52 -11.82 1.44 0.00
N PHE A 53 -12.28 2.02 1.11
CA PHE A 53 -12.96 3.32 1.11
C PHE A 53 -12.08 4.42 0.50
N VAL A 54 -10.81 4.45 0.89
CA VAL A 54 -9.85 5.44 0.38
C VAL A 54 -9.64 5.28 -1.13
N LEU A 55 -9.42 4.07 -1.60
CA LEU A 55 -9.18 3.79 -3.03
C LEU A 55 -10.41 4.11 -3.88
N GLN A 56 -11.59 3.68 -3.42
CA GLN A 56 -12.86 3.95 -4.11
C GLN A 56 -13.19 5.44 -4.15
N ASN A 57 -12.87 6.18 -3.09
CA ASN A 57 -13.09 7.63 -3.04
C ASN A 57 -12.20 8.38 -4.04
N GLU A 58 -11.04 7.82 -4.38
CA GLU A 58 -10.13 8.29 -5.44
C GLU A 58 -10.50 7.74 -6.83
N GLY A 59 -11.60 6.98 -6.92
CA GLY A 59 -12.21 6.49 -8.15
C GLY A 59 -11.66 5.17 -8.68
N ALA A 60 -10.88 4.43 -7.89
CA ALA A 60 -10.42 3.09 -8.25
C ALA A 60 -11.50 2.03 -8.00
N GLU A 61 -11.44 0.92 -8.74
CA GLU A 61 -12.15 -0.32 -8.44
C GLU A 61 -11.27 -1.21 -7.55
N VAL A 62 -11.89 -1.94 -6.61
CA VAL A 62 -11.15 -2.74 -5.64
C VAL A 62 -11.67 -4.16 -5.59
N SER A 63 -10.79 -5.13 -5.80
CA SER A 63 -11.01 -6.54 -5.46
C SER A 63 -10.27 -6.89 -4.18
N LYS A 64 -10.92 -7.63 -3.28
CA LYS A 64 -10.39 -7.92 -1.94
C LYS A 64 -9.89 -9.36 -1.83
N ALA A 65 -8.75 -9.52 -1.15
CA ALA A 65 -8.19 -10.81 -0.72
C ALA A 65 -7.83 -10.74 0.77
N TRP A 66 -8.14 -11.77 1.53
CA TRP A 66 -7.98 -11.80 2.98
C TRP A 66 -6.67 -12.44 3.45
N ASN A 67 -5.86 -12.91 2.52
CA ASN A 67 -4.54 -13.48 2.77
C ASN A 67 -3.76 -13.59 1.44
N GLY A 68 -2.48 -13.97 1.55
CA GLY A 68 -1.63 -14.10 0.37
C GLY A 68 -2.06 -15.20 -0.60
N GLU A 69 -2.62 -16.31 -0.09
CA GLU A 69 -3.09 -17.41 -0.93
C GLU A 69 -4.27 -16.99 -1.80
N GLU A 70 -5.26 -16.30 -1.21
CA GLU A 70 -6.40 -15.73 -1.96
C GLU A 70 -5.93 -14.72 -2.99
N THR A 71 -4.94 -13.90 -2.65
CA THR A 71 -4.37 -12.91 -3.59
C THR A 71 -3.78 -13.60 -4.81
N VAL A 72 -2.98 -14.65 -4.60
CA VAL A 72 -2.40 -15.45 -5.70
C VAL A 72 -3.49 -16.11 -6.54
N GLU A 73 -4.52 -16.67 -5.90
CA GLU A 73 -5.63 -17.34 -6.59
C GLU A 73 -6.48 -16.36 -7.41
N LEU A 74 -6.81 -15.19 -6.86
CA LEU A 74 -7.55 -14.16 -7.59
C LEU A 74 -6.74 -13.68 -8.79
N PHE A 75 -5.47 -13.38 -8.61
CA PHE A 75 -4.60 -12.95 -9.69
C PHE A 75 -4.42 -14.04 -10.76
N ARG A 76 -4.28 -15.30 -10.37
CA ARG A 76 -4.15 -16.43 -11.31
C ARG A 76 -5.39 -16.66 -12.16
N LYS A 77 -6.58 -16.45 -11.58
CA LYS A 77 -7.88 -16.66 -12.25
C LYS A 77 -8.32 -15.45 -13.07
N SER A 78 -7.73 -14.28 -12.84
CA SER A 78 -8.07 -13.07 -13.58
C SER A 78 -7.61 -13.15 -15.03
N GLU A 79 -8.22 -12.35 -15.88
CA GLU A 79 -7.72 -12.11 -17.22
C GLU A 79 -6.40 -11.34 -17.19
N SER A 80 -5.59 -11.48 -18.23
CA SER A 80 -4.32 -10.73 -18.32
C SER A 80 -4.61 -9.25 -18.43
N GLY A 81 -4.02 -8.46 -17.49
CA GLY A 81 -4.24 -7.02 -17.43
C GLY A 81 -5.54 -6.60 -16.74
N GLU A 82 -6.26 -7.51 -16.09
CA GLU A 82 -7.46 -7.17 -15.31
C GLU A 82 -7.14 -6.29 -14.12
N PHE A 83 -5.99 -6.51 -13.48
CA PHE A 83 -5.52 -5.68 -12.36
C PHE A 83 -4.40 -4.75 -12.81
N ASP A 84 -4.47 -3.49 -12.40
CA ASP A 84 -3.46 -2.46 -12.67
C ASP A 84 -2.36 -2.43 -11.61
N ALA A 85 -2.69 -2.77 -10.35
CA ALA A 85 -1.74 -2.86 -9.26
C ALA A 85 -2.25 -3.77 -8.14
N ILE A 86 -1.33 -4.24 -7.30
CA ILE A 86 -1.62 -5.00 -6.09
C ILE A 86 -1.12 -4.22 -4.87
N LEU A 87 -2.01 -3.93 -3.93
CA LEU A 87 -1.66 -3.48 -2.57
C LEU A 87 -1.61 -4.71 -1.68
N MET A 88 -0.44 -5.00 -1.12
CA MET A 88 -0.14 -6.24 -0.43
C MET A 88 0.30 -5.99 1.01
N ASP A 89 -0.53 -6.37 1.98
CA ASP A 89 -0.04 -6.45 3.35
C ASP A 89 1.08 -7.50 3.45
N ILE A 90 2.11 -7.18 4.21
CA ILE A 90 3.22 -8.11 4.44
C ILE A 90 2.82 -9.18 5.45
N MET A 91 2.14 -8.80 6.52
CA MET A 91 1.89 -9.65 7.69
C MET A 91 0.48 -10.22 7.65
N MET A 92 0.27 -11.26 6.85
CA MET A 92 -1.00 -11.98 6.74
C MET A 92 -0.86 -13.44 7.18
N PRO A 93 -1.95 -14.06 7.70
CA PRO A 93 -1.99 -15.49 7.99
C PRO A 93 -2.00 -16.33 6.71
N VAL A 94 -1.80 -17.64 6.85
CA VAL A 94 -1.78 -18.65 5.77
C VAL A 94 -0.59 -18.46 4.84
N MET A 95 -0.50 -17.32 4.15
CA MET A 95 0.60 -16.92 3.27
C MET A 95 0.87 -15.43 3.44
N ASN A 96 2.09 -15.07 3.78
CA ASN A 96 2.49 -13.67 3.93
C ASN A 96 2.69 -12.98 2.57
N GLY A 97 2.75 -11.64 2.59
CA GLY A 97 2.85 -10.86 1.36
C GLY A 97 4.13 -11.10 0.55
N TYR A 98 5.24 -11.44 1.19
CA TYR A 98 6.49 -11.78 0.48
C TYR A 98 6.37 -13.09 -0.31
N GLU A 99 5.77 -14.11 0.31
CA GLU A 99 5.53 -15.41 -0.32
C GLU A 99 4.55 -15.27 -1.48
N ALA A 100 3.43 -14.57 -1.25
CA ALA A 100 2.44 -14.27 -2.28
C ALA A 100 3.07 -13.56 -3.47
N THR A 101 3.90 -12.54 -3.22
CA THR A 101 4.60 -11.82 -4.29
C THR A 101 5.50 -12.72 -5.11
N LYS A 102 6.31 -13.56 -4.46
CA LYS A 102 7.18 -14.52 -5.16
C LYS A 102 6.37 -15.50 -6.00
N MET A 103 5.24 -15.99 -5.48
CA MET A 103 4.35 -16.88 -6.22
C MET A 103 3.74 -16.17 -7.43
N ILE A 104 3.24 -14.95 -7.29
CA ILE A 104 2.71 -14.15 -8.41
C ILE A 104 3.80 -13.97 -9.46
N ARG A 105 5.02 -13.54 -9.07
CA ARG A 105 6.14 -13.34 -10.02
C ARG A 105 6.59 -14.63 -10.73
N SER A 106 6.32 -15.79 -10.16
CA SER A 106 6.63 -17.11 -10.75
C SER A 106 5.58 -17.65 -11.69
N LEU A 107 4.41 -17.01 -11.80
CA LEU A 107 3.37 -17.42 -12.72
C LEU A 107 3.83 -17.27 -14.18
N ASP A 108 3.44 -18.22 -15.04
CA ASP A 108 3.71 -18.17 -16.48
C ASP A 108 2.73 -17.23 -17.20
N ARG A 109 2.82 -15.95 -16.84
CA ARG A 109 2.03 -14.83 -17.37
C ARG A 109 2.91 -13.60 -17.51
N GLU A 110 2.81 -12.90 -18.60
CA GLU A 110 3.64 -11.70 -18.83
C GLU A 110 3.31 -10.56 -17.85
N ASP A 111 2.03 -10.34 -17.55
CA ASP A 111 1.59 -9.33 -16.60
C ASP A 111 2.03 -9.64 -15.16
N ALA A 112 2.17 -10.90 -14.78
CA ALA A 112 2.69 -11.30 -13.46
C ALA A 112 4.12 -10.81 -13.20
N LYS A 113 4.90 -10.63 -14.26
CA LYS A 113 6.30 -10.16 -14.16
C LYS A 113 6.39 -8.66 -13.93
N VAL A 114 5.40 -7.90 -14.39
CA VAL A 114 5.46 -6.43 -14.48
C VAL A 114 4.44 -5.71 -13.60
N ILE A 115 3.32 -6.37 -13.21
CA ILE A 115 2.29 -5.72 -12.40
C ILE A 115 2.90 -5.04 -11.16
N PRO A 116 2.59 -3.77 -10.90
CA PRO A 116 3.02 -3.10 -9.68
C PRO A 116 2.50 -3.79 -8.43
N ILE A 117 3.41 -4.18 -7.53
CA ILE A 117 3.07 -4.71 -6.20
C ILE A 117 3.65 -3.76 -5.16
N ILE A 118 2.77 -3.17 -4.35
CA ILE A 118 3.09 -2.17 -3.34
C ILE A 118 2.89 -2.82 -1.97
N ALA A 119 3.98 -2.93 -1.20
CA ALA A 119 3.91 -3.45 0.15
C ALA A 119 3.21 -2.47 1.09
N MET A 120 2.27 -2.94 1.88
CA MET A 120 1.71 -2.23 3.03
C MET A 120 2.36 -2.79 4.30
N THR A 121 2.99 -1.95 5.12
CA THR A 121 3.75 -2.39 6.30
C THR A 121 3.44 -1.53 7.52
N ALA A 122 3.40 -2.15 8.71
CA ALA A 122 3.33 -1.43 9.97
C ALA A 122 4.64 -0.67 10.29
N ASN A 123 5.75 -1.08 9.69
CA ASN A 123 7.08 -0.51 9.93
C ASN A 123 7.77 -0.18 8.60
N ALA A 124 8.27 1.05 8.49
CA ALA A 124 9.05 1.50 7.32
C ALA A 124 10.57 1.32 7.51
N PHE A 125 11.01 0.33 8.31
CA PHE A 125 12.43 0.10 8.54
C PHE A 125 13.14 -0.43 7.29
N THR A 126 14.42 -0.13 7.21
CA THR A 126 15.28 -0.44 6.06
C THR A 126 15.30 -1.95 5.71
N GLU A 127 15.19 -2.83 6.70
CA GLU A 127 15.18 -4.27 6.50
C GLU A 127 13.93 -4.76 5.78
N ASP A 128 12.74 -4.25 6.13
CA ASP A 128 11.48 -4.64 5.48
C ASP A 128 11.44 -4.17 4.03
N ARG A 129 12.01 -3.00 3.76
CA ARG A 129 12.17 -2.48 2.38
C ARG A 129 13.04 -3.38 1.52
N LEU A 130 14.16 -3.86 2.09
CA LEU A 130 15.06 -4.76 1.37
C LEU A 130 14.38 -6.09 1.05
N ARG A 131 13.72 -6.70 2.03
CA ARG A 131 12.96 -7.96 1.85
C ARG A 131 11.83 -7.81 0.83
N ALA A 132 11.09 -6.69 0.87
CA ALA A 132 10.03 -6.41 -0.12
C ALA A 132 10.61 -6.37 -1.54
N LYS A 133 11.73 -5.68 -1.73
CA LYS A 133 12.43 -5.61 -3.02
C LYS A 133 12.95 -6.98 -3.47
N GLU A 134 13.55 -7.77 -2.57
CA GLU A 134 14.03 -9.13 -2.87
C GLU A 134 12.89 -10.08 -3.22
N ALA A 135 11.69 -9.88 -2.65
CA ALA A 135 10.50 -10.63 -3.02
C ALA A 135 9.95 -10.25 -4.41
N GLY A 136 10.34 -9.11 -4.96
CA GLY A 136 9.88 -8.60 -6.25
C GLY A 136 8.77 -7.53 -6.16
N MET A 137 8.58 -6.91 -4.98
CA MET A 137 7.71 -5.76 -4.81
C MET A 137 8.36 -4.49 -5.39
N ASN A 138 7.54 -3.57 -5.88
CA ASN A 138 8.00 -2.37 -6.58
C ASN A 138 8.19 -1.18 -5.64
N GLU A 139 7.33 -1.05 -4.63
CA GLU A 139 7.35 0.07 -3.68
C GLU A 139 6.76 -0.39 -2.34
N HIS A 140 6.82 0.46 -1.32
CA HIS A 140 6.23 0.20 -0.02
C HIS A 140 5.57 1.46 0.54
N ILE A 141 4.56 1.26 1.39
CA ILE A 141 3.89 2.33 2.14
C ILE A 141 3.66 1.88 3.58
N ALA A 142 3.92 2.79 4.53
CA ALA A 142 3.67 2.53 5.95
C ALA A 142 2.18 2.70 6.28
N LYS A 143 1.65 1.84 7.14
CA LYS A 143 0.32 1.99 7.76
C LYS A 143 0.43 2.83 9.05
N PRO A 144 -0.50 3.75 9.34
CA PRO A 144 -1.58 4.21 8.48
C PRO A 144 -1.03 5.02 7.31
N PHE A 145 -1.51 4.76 6.09
CA PHE A 145 -0.95 5.41 4.91
C PHE A 145 -1.58 6.78 4.64
N ASP A 146 -0.74 7.68 4.15
CA ASP A 146 -1.18 8.96 3.59
C ASP A 146 -1.82 8.70 2.21
N VAL A 147 -3.06 9.12 2.04
CA VAL A 147 -3.85 8.93 0.80
C VAL A 147 -3.14 9.56 -0.40
N LYS A 148 -2.63 10.79 -0.24
CA LYS A 148 -1.95 11.50 -1.33
C LYS A 148 -0.67 10.78 -1.77
N LEU A 149 0.07 10.23 -0.79
CA LEU A 149 1.27 9.46 -1.05
C LEU A 149 0.93 8.14 -1.76
N LEU A 150 -0.13 7.45 -1.32
CA LEU A 150 -0.60 6.20 -1.93
C LEU A 150 -0.99 6.42 -3.40
N VAL A 151 -1.83 7.41 -3.68
CA VAL A 151 -2.24 7.78 -5.05
C VAL A 151 -1.03 8.14 -5.91
N LYS A 152 -0.08 8.91 -5.37
CA LYS A 152 1.16 9.28 -6.07
C LYS A 152 2.00 8.06 -6.44
N ILE A 153 2.11 7.08 -5.52
CA ILE A 153 2.88 5.85 -5.73
C ILE A 153 2.21 5.01 -6.81
N ILE A 154 0.91 4.75 -6.69
CA ILE A 154 0.16 3.94 -7.67
C ILE A 154 0.27 4.58 -9.06
N HIS A 155 -0.05 5.87 -9.17
CA HIS A 155 0.02 6.58 -10.44
C HIS A 155 1.40 6.49 -11.09
N LYS A 156 2.49 6.66 -10.32
CA LYS A 156 3.87 6.56 -10.81
C LYS A 156 4.23 5.18 -11.35
N LEU A 157 3.63 4.12 -10.79
CA LEU A 157 3.98 2.74 -11.13
C LEU A 157 3.14 2.17 -12.27
N VAL A 158 1.93 2.70 -12.48
CA VAL A 158 0.99 2.26 -13.52
C VAL A 158 1.18 3.01 -14.83
N HIS A 159 1.68 4.26 -14.77
CA HIS A 159 1.92 5.14 -15.92
C HIS A 159 3.41 5.39 -16.12
#